data_99643674a29e9f7805fef96ac8c22ada
#
_entry.id   99643674a29e9f7805fef96ac8c22ada
#
_cell.length_a   1.000
_cell.length_b   1.000
_cell.length_c   1.000
_cell.angle_alpha   90.00
_cell.angle_beta   90.00
_cell.angle_gamma   90.00
#
_symmetry.space_group_name_H-M   'P 1'
#
loop_
_entity.id
_entity.type
_entity.pdbx_description
1 polymer ?
#
loop_
_entity_poly.entity_id
_entity_poly.type
_entity_poly.pdbx_seq_one_letter_code
_entity_poly.pdbx_strand_id
1 'polypeptide(L)'
;MGNVFLKHVNQQVMNHAKAGAFYTDLSHCRRIAAQLKIDDETIYALDPSIGDAGAILTALDRKNHPNLKVYGCELQRNAAEETSKNPLVETCLCGDYLKDLRVSHSGFDVIFANPPYGMMPDGKERMETEFLKKINLQLRSGGILIWVVPRVLFKDTLHNNLIKKQYHIERMYRFDDKEYAKYHQVVLIMRRDLVHPSSKVLLSKYSDENEVKKLPYLPETCPEEERIHVTAATTLRLKEFKLIKVDTVRAYAALFAHEKNSGVEGLFVKPYEEKQSITVPKMPSSDSIYMMMAGGVGGGI
;
A
#
# COMPACT_ATOMS: atom_id res chain seq x y z
N MET A 1 26.71 14.16 -24.43
CA MET A 1 25.79 13.04 -24.12
C MET A 1 25.42 12.90 -22.63
N GLY A 2 26.18 13.46 -21.67
CA GLY A 2 25.90 13.35 -20.22
C GLY A 2 24.66 14.09 -19.72
N ASN A 3 24.27 15.21 -20.35
CA ASN A 3 23.19 16.07 -19.86
C ASN A 3 21.76 15.55 -20.12
N VAL A 4 21.56 14.68 -21.12
CA VAL A 4 20.25 14.12 -21.46
C VAL A 4 19.89 12.98 -20.50
N PHE A 5 20.88 12.16 -20.16
CA PHE A 5 20.71 11.03 -19.21
C PHE A 5 20.36 11.52 -17.80
N LEU A 6 21.08 12.54 -17.31
CA LEU A 6 20.80 13.15 -16.00
C LEU A 6 19.45 13.85 -15.94
N LYS A 7 18.99 14.48 -17.04
CA LYS A 7 17.63 15.05 -17.12
C LYS A 7 16.55 13.97 -17.08
N HIS A 8 16.73 12.83 -17.75
CA HIS A 8 15.78 11.72 -17.72
C HIS A 8 15.70 11.08 -16.33
N VAL A 9 16.84 10.83 -15.70
CA VAL A 9 16.90 10.27 -14.34
C VAL A 9 16.24 11.22 -13.33
N ASN A 10 16.53 12.52 -13.40
CA ASN A 10 15.88 13.53 -12.55
C ASN A 10 14.39 13.65 -12.80
N GLN A 11 13.92 13.49 -14.04
CA GLN A 11 12.51 13.55 -14.38
C GLN A 11 11.75 12.30 -13.92
N GLN A 12 12.37 11.13 -13.98
CA GLN A 12 11.83 9.91 -13.39
C GLN A 12 11.74 10.02 -11.87
N VAL A 13 12.81 10.45 -11.21
CA VAL A 13 12.80 10.67 -9.74
C VAL A 13 11.76 11.70 -9.32
N MET A 14 11.59 12.80 -10.09
CA MET A 14 10.56 13.80 -9.83
C MET A 14 9.14 13.28 -10.10
N ASN A 15 8.95 12.42 -11.09
CA ASN A 15 7.66 11.80 -11.37
C ASN A 15 7.29 10.77 -10.30
N HIS A 16 8.25 9.98 -9.81
CA HIS A 16 8.05 9.08 -8.67
C HIS A 16 7.74 9.84 -7.38
N ALA A 17 8.46 10.93 -7.11
CA ALA A 17 8.17 11.79 -5.95
C ALA A 17 6.78 12.45 -6.03
N LYS A 18 6.32 12.85 -7.24
CA LYS A 18 4.96 13.38 -7.45
C LYS A 18 3.87 12.33 -7.29
N ALA A 19 4.19 11.04 -7.54
CA ALA A 19 3.28 9.93 -7.31
C ALA A 19 3.31 9.41 -5.86
N GLY A 20 4.16 10.00 -4.99
CA GLY A 20 4.31 9.55 -3.60
C GLY A 20 5.00 8.19 -3.44
N ALA A 21 5.65 7.70 -4.50
CA ALA A 21 6.36 6.42 -4.46
C ALA A 21 7.76 6.62 -3.86
N PHE A 22 7.97 6.09 -2.67
CA PHE A 22 9.26 6.08 -1.98
C PHE A 22 9.74 4.63 -1.87
N TYR A 23 10.71 4.25 -2.72
CA TYR A 23 11.29 2.91 -2.66
C TYR A 23 12.07 2.70 -1.37
N THR A 24 11.86 1.57 -0.72
CA THR A 24 12.67 1.16 0.43
C THR A 24 14.03 0.68 -0.04
N ASP A 25 15.10 1.19 0.57
CA ASP A 25 16.46 0.76 0.25
C ASP A 25 16.65 -0.74 0.49
N LEU A 26 17.17 -1.46 -0.51
CA LEU A 26 17.32 -2.91 -0.45
C LEU A 26 18.33 -3.39 0.61
N SER A 27 19.30 -2.56 1.00
CA SER A 27 20.21 -2.92 2.09
C SER A 27 19.47 -2.98 3.43
N HIS A 28 18.56 -2.02 3.66
CA HIS A 28 17.68 -2.04 4.83
C HIS A 28 16.65 -3.18 4.76
N CYS A 29 16.16 -3.53 3.57
CA CYS A 29 15.32 -4.72 3.42
C CYS A 29 16.03 -6.01 3.84
N ARG A 30 17.32 -6.18 3.49
CA ARG A 30 18.12 -7.33 3.98
C ARG A 30 18.27 -7.33 5.51
N ARG A 31 18.46 -6.15 6.10
CA ARG A 31 18.52 -6.01 7.55
C ARG A 31 17.17 -6.34 8.21
N ILE A 32 16.04 -6.02 7.56
CA ILE A 32 14.70 -6.46 8.01
C ILE A 32 14.61 -7.98 7.94
N ALA A 33 15.04 -8.60 6.85
CA ALA A 33 15.06 -10.06 6.72
C ALA A 33 15.85 -10.73 7.87
N ALA A 34 16.99 -10.16 8.25
CA ALA A 34 17.78 -10.67 9.37
C ALA A 34 17.05 -10.67 10.71
N GLN A 35 16.00 -9.84 10.89
CA GLN A 35 15.19 -9.79 12.12
C GLN A 35 14.09 -10.85 12.15
N LEU A 36 13.86 -11.58 11.05
CA LEU A 36 12.72 -12.48 10.90
C LEU A 36 13.19 -13.94 10.88
N LYS A 37 12.35 -14.81 11.41
CA LYS A 37 12.40 -16.25 11.20
C LYS A 37 11.08 -16.67 10.59
N ILE A 38 11.13 -17.08 9.32
CA ILE A 38 9.94 -17.46 8.56
C ILE A 38 9.81 -18.98 8.61
N ASP A 39 8.61 -19.48 8.95
CA ASP A 39 8.32 -20.89 8.95
C ASP A 39 8.40 -21.51 7.56
N ASP A 40 8.66 -22.82 7.49
CA ASP A 40 8.75 -23.59 6.25
C ASP A 40 7.39 -23.88 5.59
N GLU A 41 6.29 -23.70 6.35
CA GLU A 41 4.94 -23.85 5.82
C GLU A 41 4.57 -22.73 4.85
N THR A 42 3.41 -22.88 4.20
CA THR A 42 2.94 -21.85 3.27
C THR A 42 2.56 -20.57 4.00
N ILE A 43 3.31 -19.50 3.75
CA ILE A 43 3.11 -18.14 4.27
C ILE A 43 2.51 -17.27 3.17
N TYR A 44 1.44 -16.56 3.48
CA TYR A 44 0.82 -15.57 2.59
C TYR A 44 1.28 -14.16 2.96
N ALA A 45 1.99 -13.52 2.03
CA ALA A 45 2.54 -12.18 2.20
C ALA A 45 1.85 -11.17 1.28
N LEU A 46 1.65 -9.94 1.74
CA LEU A 46 1.10 -8.84 0.94
C LEU A 46 2.02 -7.62 0.99
N ASP A 47 2.19 -6.98 -0.16
CA ASP A 47 2.60 -5.58 -0.24
C ASP A 47 1.50 -4.76 -0.93
N PRO A 48 0.83 -3.82 -0.23
CA PRO A 48 -0.25 -3.02 -0.77
C PRO A 48 0.19 -1.93 -1.77
N SER A 49 1.50 -1.72 -1.93
CA SER A 49 2.13 -0.76 -2.84
C SER A 49 3.43 -1.34 -3.40
N ILE A 50 3.33 -2.51 -4.04
CA ILE A 50 4.43 -3.44 -4.29
C ILE A 50 5.56 -2.89 -5.17
N GLY A 51 5.30 -1.89 -6.02
CA GLY A 51 6.28 -1.36 -6.96
C GLY A 51 6.87 -2.45 -7.86
N ASP A 52 8.20 -2.56 -7.85
CA ASP A 52 8.96 -3.61 -8.55
C ASP A 52 9.10 -4.94 -7.76
N ALA A 53 8.45 -5.04 -6.62
CA ALA A 53 8.53 -6.12 -5.64
C ALA A 53 9.90 -6.27 -4.93
N GLY A 54 10.91 -5.51 -5.30
CA GLY A 54 12.26 -5.65 -4.75
C GLY A 54 12.31 -5.57 -3.23
N ALA A 55 11.52 -4.67 -2.64
CA ALA A 55 11.48 -4.45 -1.19
C ALA A 55 10.94 -5.67 -0.43
N ILE A 56 9.72 -6.12 -0.73
CA ILE A 56 9.09 -7.26 -0.03
C ILE A 56 9.86 -8.56 -0.27
N LEU A 57 10.30 -8.83 -1.51
CA LEU A 57 11.05 -10.04 -1.84
C LEU A 57 12.37 -10.12 -1.08
N THR A 58 13.03 -8.97 -0.86
CA THR A 58 14.27 -8.88 -0.10
C THR A 58 14.01 -8.91 1.41
N ALA A 59 13.00 -8.18 1.90
CA ALA A 59 12.69 -8.09 3.33
C ALA A 59 12.17 -9.42 3.91
N LEU A 60 11.58 -10.29 3.08
CA LEU A 60 11.10 -11.61 3.48
C LEU A 60 12.00 -12.74 2.96
N ASP A 61 13.18 -12.41 2.42
CA ASP A 61 14.14 -13.39 1.88
C ASP A 61 13.48 -14.48 1.01
N ARG A 62 12.59 -14.04 0.09
CA ARG A 62 11.74 -14.91 -0.72
C ARG A 62 12.50 -16.01 -1.46
N LYS A 63 13.76 -15.75 -1.83
CA LYS A 63 14.59 -16.74 -2.56
C LYS A 63 14.89 -17.97 -1.73
N ASN A 64 15.06 -17.81 -0.42
CA ASN A 64 15.35 -18.89 0.52
C ASN A 64 14.08 -19.51 1.14
N HIS A 65 12.91 -18.90 0.90
CA HIS A 65 11.59 -19.38 1.39
C HIS A 65 10.65 -19.70 0.22
N PRO A 66 10.76 -20.89 -0.43
CA PRO A 66 9.98 -21.24 -1.62
C PRO A 66 8.48 -21.33 -1.38
N ASN A 67 8.06 -21.60 -0.15
CA ASN A 67 6.65 -21.67 0.25
C ASN A 67 6.02 -20.32 0.60
N LEU A 68 6.81 -19.24 0.56
CA LEU A 68 6.29 -17.89 0.76
C LEU A 68 5.58 -17.40 -0.52
N LYS A 69 4.28 -17.15 -0.44
CA LYS A 69 3.46 -16.66 -1.54
C LYS A 69 3.26 -15.14 -1.42
N VAL A 70 3.85 -14.41 -2.37
CA VAL A 70 3.85 -12.94 -2.36
C VAL A 70 2.75 -12.41 -3.26
N TYR A 71 1.88 -11.58 -2.70
CA TYR A 71 0.81 -10.87 -3.38
C TYR A 71 1.08 -9.37 -3.32
N GLY A 72 0.64 -8.64 -4.35
CA GLY A 72 0.81 -7.20 -4.38
C GLY A 72 -0.26 -6.46 -5.15
N CYS A 73 -0.39 -5.18 -4.82
CA CYS A 73 -1.18 -4.22 -5.56
C CYS A 73 -0.29 -3.04 -5.96
N GLU A 74 -0.39 -2.60 -7.20
CA GLU A 74 0.37 -1.47 -7.72
C GLU A 74 -0.54 -0.58 -8.55
N LEU A 75 -0.47 0.73 -8.29
CA LEU A 75 -1.30 1.71 -8.98
C LEU A 75 -0.81 1.98 -10.41
N GLN A 76 0.50 2.00 -10.60
CA GLN A 76 1.13 2.28 -11.89
C GLN A 76 1.11 1.03 -12.78
N ARG A 77 0.43 1.13 -13.93
CA ARG A 77 0.24 0.00 -14.86
C ARG A 77 1.54 -0.66 -15.29
N ASN A 78 2.53 0.13 -15.72
CA ASN A 78 3.80 -0.41 -16.21
C ASN A 78 4.55 -1.20 -15.12
N ALA A 79 4.59 -0.66 -13.89
CA ALA A 79 5.20 -1.34 -12.76
C ALA A 79 4.44 -2.62 -12.39
N ALA A 80 3.11 -2.58 -12.37
CA ALA A 80 2.27 -3.74 -12.10
C ALA A 80 2.46 -4.85 -13.15
N GLU A 81 2.53 -4.49 -14.45
CA GLU A 81 2.77 -5.43 -15.55
C GLU A 81 4.15 -6.08 -15.49
N GLU A 82 5.19 -5.32 -15.12
CA GLU A 82 6.54 -5.86 -14.93
C GLU A 82 6.57 -6.79 -13.70
N THR A 83 6.02 -6.35 -12.59
CA THR A 83 5.99 -7.13 -11.35
C THR A 83 5.17 -8.40 -11.49
N SER A 84 4.09 -8.40 -12.27
CA SER A 84 3.28 -9.60 -12.55
C SER A 84 4.03 -10.70 -13.31
N LYS A 85 5.12 -10.35 -14.00
CA LYS A 85 5.98 -11.31 -14.72
C LYS A 85 7.07 -11.90 -13.83
N ASN A 86 7.26 -11.38 -12.63
CA ASN A 86 8.28 -11.87 -11.71
C ASN A 86 7.85 -13.23 -11.13
N PRO A 87 8.60 -14.32 -11.36
CA PRO A 87 8.21 -15.66 -10.91
C PRO A 87 8.20 -15.83 -9.39
N LEU A 88 8.76 -14.90 -8.65
CA LEU A 88 8.73 -14.89 -7.18
C LEU A 88 7.47 -14.23 -6.60
N VAL A 89 6.63 -13.62 -7.45
CA VAL A 89 5.36 -12.99 -7.09
C VAL A 89 4.22 -13.88 -7.54
N GLU A 90 3.36 -14.29 -6.62
CA GLU A 90 2.19 -15.13 -6.91
C GLU A 90 1.13 -14.37 -7.71
N THR A 91 0.84 -13.13 -7.31
CA THR A 91 -0.11 -12.26 -8.00
C THR A 91 0.20 -10.80 -7.74
N CYS A 92 0.28 -9.99 -8.80
CA CYS A 92 0.31 -8.53 -8.73
C CYS A 92 -0.91 -7.97 -9.48
N LEU A 93 -1.74 -7.17 -8.80
CA LEU A 93 -2.91 -6.53 -9.37
C LEU A 93 -2.65 -5.05 -9.62
N CYS A 94 -3.05 -4.57 -10.82
CA CYS A 94 -2.94 -3.16 -11.19
C CYS A 94 -4.21 -2.41 -10.79
N GLY A 95 -4.16 -1.60 -9.73
CA GLY A 95 -5.31 -0.82 -9.25
C GLY A 95 -5.02 -0.02 -7.98
N ASP A 96 -5.99 0.78 -7.56
CA ASP A 96 -5.93 1.52 -6.29
C ASP A 96 -6.18 0.56 -5.13
N TYR A 97 -5.15 0.35 -4.30
CA TYR A 97 -5.26 -0.52 -3.13
C TYR A 97 -6.44 -0.15 -2.23
N LEU A 98 -6.65 1.14 -1.99
CA LEU A 98 -7.71 1.59 -1.08
C LEU A 98 -9.11 1.39 -1.66
N LYS A 99 -9.30 1.63 -2.97
CA LYS A 99 -10.61 1.66 -3.61
C LYS A 99 -10.96 0.36 -4.32
N ASP A 100 -10.02 -0.20 -5.09
CA ASP A 100 -10.32 -1.23 -6.08
C ASP A 100 -10.06 -2.64 -5.55
N LEU A 101 -9.11 -2.79 -4.61
CA LEU A 101 -8.70 -4.11 -4.15
C LEU A 101 -9.68 -4.69 -3.13
N ARG A 102 -10.19 -5.91 -3.43
CA ARG A 102 -10.95 -6.75 -2.52
C ARG A 102 -10.14 -7.96 -2.10
N VAL A 103 -10.03 -8.16 -0.80
CA VAL A 103 -9.23 -9.20 -0.18
C VAL A 103 -10.00 -9.84 0.96
N SER A 104 -9.80 -11.14 1.17
CA SER A 104 -10.33 -11.85 2.33
C SER A 104 -9.85 -11.22 3.63
N HIS A 105 -10.73 -11.08 4.61
CA HIS A 105 -10.34 -10.67 5.95
C HIS A 105 -9.38 -11.69 6.56
N SER A 106 -8.35 -11.20 7.25
CA SER A 106 -7.33 -12.03 7.91
C SER A 106 -6.67 -13.03 6.95
N GLY A 107 -6.51 -12.66 5.68
CA GLY A 107 -5.99 -13.53 4.62
C GLY A 107 -4.47 -13.65 4.59
N PHE A 108 -3.75 -12.74 5.25
CA PHE A 108 -2.29 -12.68 5.19
C PHE A 108 -1.63 -12.94 6.54
N ASP A 109 -0.50 -13.62 6.51
CA ASP A 109 0.35 -13.93 7.66
C ASP A 109 1.33 -12.81 7.93
N VAL A 110 1.84 -12.18 6.87
CA VAL A 110 2.76 -11.05 6.94
C VAL A 110 2.40 -10.00 5.91
N ILE A 111 2.50 -8.73 6.29
CA ILE A 111 2.35 -7.60 5.38
C ILE A 111 3.60 -6.73 5.49
N PHE A 112 4.27 -6.51 4.36
CA PHE A 112 5.28 -5.47 4.23
C PHE A 112 4.61 -4.26 3.60
N ALA A 113 4.71 -3.09 4.21
CA ALA A 113 4.08 -1.90 3.67
C ALA A 113 4.94 -0.65 3.87
N ASN A 114 5.27 -0.03 2.75
CA ASN A 114 5.80 1.32 2.63
C ASN A 114 4.82 2.13 1.78
N PRO A 115 3.67 2.57 2.35
CA PRO A 115 2.62 3.24 1.60
C PRO A 115 3.07 4.60 1.07
N PRO A 116 2.38 5.16 0.07
CA PRO A 116 2.61 6.54 -0.34
C PRO A 116 2.36 7.50 0.82
N TYR A 117 3.22 8.55 0.92
CA TYR A 117 3.16 9.53 2.01
C TYR A 117 2.35 10.76 1.62
N GLY A 118 1.52 11.23 2.52
CA GLY A 118 0.80 12.48 2.32
C GLY A 118 -0.63 12.48 2.85
N MET A 119 -1.36 13.53 2.50
CA MET A 119 -2.78 13.64 2.82
C MET A 119 -3.62 12.96 1.74
N MET A 120 -4.76 12.41 2.12
CA MET A 120 -5.79 11.99 1.18
C MET A 120 -6.27 13.19 0.33
N PRO A 121 -6.79 12.97 -0.88
CA PRO A 121 -7.25 14.07 -1.74
C PRO A 121 -8.28 15.00 -1.10
N ASP A 122 -9.06 14.51 -0.15
CA ASP A 122 -10.04 15.31 0.62
C ASP A 122 -9.42 16.12 1.75
N GLY A 123 -8.10 15.98 1.98
CA GLY A 123 -7.33 16.70 2.99
C GLY A 123 -7.64 16.33 4.45
N LYS A 124 -8.47 15.32 4.70
CA LYS A 124 -8.93 15.00 6.07
C LYS A 124 -7.97 14.08 6.82
N GLU A 125 -7.49 13.05 6.16
CA GLU A 125 -6.66 12.02 6.77
C GLU A 125 -5.37 11.79 6.00
N ARG A 126 -4.40 11.16 6.64
CA ARG A 126 -3.17 10.76 5.99
C ARG A 126 -3.38 9.46 5.22
N MET A 127 -2.73 9.36 4.08
CA MET A 127 -2.78 8.19 3.20
C MET A 127 -2.28 6.94 3.92
N GLU A 128 -1.19 7.09 4.68
CA GLU A 128 -0.61 6.01 5.48
C GLU A 128 -1.61 5.47 6.52
N THR A 129 -2.41 6.35 7.13
CA THR A 129 -3.44 5.96 8.11
C THR A 129 -4.57 5.18 7.45
N GLU A 130 -4.99 5.57 6.25
CA GLU A 130 -5.99 4.83 5.46
C GLU A 130 -5.48 3.44 5.04
N PHE A 131 -4.21 3.35 4.62
CA PHE A 131 -3.57 2.05 4.36
C PHE A 131 -3.61 1.17 5.60
N LEU A 132 -3.24 1.70 6.78
CA LEU A 132 -3.25 0.94 8.04
C LEU A 132 -4.65 0.44 8.39
N LYS A 133 -5.71 1.26 8.20
CA LYS A 133 -7.10 0.81 8.41
C LYS A 133 -7.44 -0.41 7.57
N LYS A 134 -7.06 -0.40 6.30
CA LYS A 134 -7.33 -1.52 5.38
C LYS A 134 -6.46 -2.73 5.68
N ILE A 135 -5.18 -2.54 5.98
CA ILE A 135 -4.25 -3.59 6.42
C ILE A 135 -4.81 -4.33 7.65
N ASN A 136 -5.40 -3.59 8.60
CA ASN A 136 -6.01 -4.17 9.79
C ASN A 136 -7.13 -5.18 9.50
N LEU A 137 -7.78 -5.09 8.37
CA LEU A 137 -8.79 -6.08 7.96
C LEU A 137 -8.15 -7.32 7.32
N GLN A 138 -6.98 -7.16 6.71
CA GLN A 138 -6.35 -8.18 5.85
C GLN A 138 -5.32 -9.03 6.58
N LEU A 139 -4.57 -8.44 7.53
CA LEU A 139 -3.61 -9.16 8.35
C LEU A 139 -4.35 -9.99 9.41
N ARG A 140 -3.99 -11.26 9.59
CA ARG A 140 -4.60 -12.08 10.64
C ARG A 140 -4.12 -11.72 12.04
N SER A 141 -4.83 -12.16 13.06
CA SER A 141 -4.32 -12.12 14.44
C SER A 141 -3.08 -13.02 14.57
N GLY A 142 -2.05 -12.54 15.25
CA GLY A 142 -0.72 -13.15 15.32
C GLY A 142 0.17 -12.90 14.10
N GLY A 143 -0.37 -12.32 13.02
CA GLY A 143 0.40 -11.94 11.82
C GLY A 143 1.34 -10.76 12.07
N ILE A 144 2.33 -10.61 11.21
CA ILE A 144 3.37 -9.57 11.31
C ILE A 144 3.11 -8.45 10.31
N LEU A 145 3.14 -7.21 10.77
CA LEU A 145 3.20 -6.01 9.94
C LEU A 145 4.60 -5.41 10.02
N ILE A 146 5.26 -5.31 8.86
CA ILE A 146 6.48 -4.54 8.68
C ILE A 146 6.04 -3.20 8.10
N TRP A 147 6.14 -2.14 8.91
CA TRP A 147 5.58 -0.83 8.63
C TRP A 147 6.66 0.21 8.47
N VAL A 148 6.92 0.66 7.24
CA VAL A 148 7.95 1.65 6.91
C VAL A 148 7.26 2.98 6.67
N VAL A 149 7.52 3.98 7.51
CA VAL A 149 6.80 5.26 7.49
C VAL A 149 7.68 6.44 7.89
N PRO A 150 7.35 7.67 7.46
CA PRO A 150 8.06 8.85 7.91
C PRO A 150 7.67 9.20 9.36
N ARG A 151 8.62 9.68 10.16
CA ARG A 151 8.38 10.06 11.55
C ARG A 151 7.24 11.06 11.76
N VAL A 152 6.97 11.88 10.75
CA VAL A 152 5.88 12.87 10.81
C VAL A 152 4.51 12.21 11.05
N LEU A 153 4.34 10.96 10.64
CA LEU A 153 3.12 10.19 10.85
C LEU A 153 2.80 10.00 12.35
N PHE A 154 3.80 10.01 13.23
CA PHE A 154 3.58 9.88 14.67
C PHE A 154 2.93 11.12 15.32
N LYS A 155 2.71 12.21 14.57
CA LYS A 155 1.82 13.31 14.97
C LYS A 155 0.33 12.94 14.81
N ASP A 156 0.02 11.97 13.98
CA ASP A 156 -1.36 11.53 13.73
C ASP A 156 -1.86 10.68 14.91
N THR A 157 -2.80 11.26 15.66
CA THR A 157 -3.40 10.60 16.83
C THR A 157 -4.22 9.37 16.44
N LEU A 158 -4.91 9.41 15.29
CA LEU A 158 -5.71 8.29 14.81
C LEU A 158 -4.81 7.09 14.47
N HIS A 159 -3.73 7.32 13.70
CA HIS A 159 -2.73 6.32 13.41
C HIS A 159 -2.17 5.66 14.68
N ASN A 160 -1.71 6.48 15.64
CA ASN A 160 -1.13 6.00 16.87
C ASN A 160 -2.12 5.17 17.71
N ASN A 161 -3.40 5.58 17.74
CA ASN A 161 -4.46 4.85 18.42
C ASN A 161 -4.79 3.52 17.73
N LEU A 162 -4.75 3.44 16.40
CA LEU A 162 -4.93 2.19 15.67
C LEU A 162 -3.83 1.19 16.03
N ILE A 163 -2.57 1.62 16.04
CA ILE A 163 -1.44 0.77 16.45
C ILE A 163 -1.63 0.32 17.91
N LYS A 164 -1.86 1.25 18.82
CA LYS A 164 -2.02 0.95 20.26
C LYS A 164 -3.11 -0.08 20.53
N LYS A 165 -4.20 -0.05 19.75
CA LYS A 165 -5.38 -0.92 19.97
C LYS A 165 -5.26 -2.29 19.31
N GLN A 166 -4.38 -2.47 18.33
CA GLN A 166 -4.40 -3.67 17.50
C GLN A 166 -3.05 -4.37 17.38
N TYR A 167 -1.96 -3.75 17.87
CA TYR A 167 -0.62 -4.29 17.69
C TYR A 167 0.20 -4.31 18.97
N HIS A 168 1.02 -5.34 19.06
CA HIS A 168 2.22 -5.34 19.89
C HIS A 168 3.42 -4.93 19.02
N ILE A 169 4.18 -3.91 19.46
CA ILE A 169 5.40 -3.48 18.76
C ILE A 169 6.53 -4.39 19.22
N GLU A 170 6.97 -5.29 18.34
CA GLU A 170 8.09 -6.21 18.60
C GLU A 170 9.42 -5.45 18.56
N ARG A 171 9.61 -4.63 17.51
CA ARG A 171 10.82 -3.85 17.27
C ARG A 171 10.50 -2.51 16.61
N MET A 172 11.32 -1.52 16.90
CA MET A 172 11.26 -0.22 16.23
C MET A 172 12.69 0.27 15.98
N TYR A 173 12.97 0.61 14.73
CA TYR A 173 14.29 1.02 14.26
C TYR A 173 14.20 2.27 13.40
N ARG A 174 15.30 3.00 13.28
CA ARG A 174 15.49 4.00 12.22
C ARG A 174 16.45 3.47 11.16
N PHE A 175 16.37 4.01 9.96
CA PHE A 175 17.36 3.76 8.93
C PHE A 175 18.68 4.46 9.29
N ASP A 176 19.79 4.08 8.63
CA ASP A 176 21.06 4.77 8.82
C ASP A 176 20.96 6.24 8.42
N ASP A 177 21.92 7.06 8.83
CA ASP A 177 21.83 8.52 8.69
C ASP A 177 21.67 8.96 7.23
N LYS A 178 22.28 8.25 6.29
CA LYS A 178 22.23 8.57 4.86
C LYS A 178 20.82 8.34 4.29
N GLU A 179 20.21 7.20 4.57
CA GLU A 179 18.87 6.87 4.09
C GLU A 179 17.80 7.62 4.89
N TYR A 180 17.99 7.74 6.20
CA TYR A 180 17.10 8.51 7.05
C TYR A 180 17.01 9.98 6.64
N ALA A 181 18.11 10.61 6.24
CA ALA A 181 18.12 12.01 5.78
C ALA A 181 17.26 12.25 4.55
N LYS A 182 16.99 11.23 3.73
CA LYS A 182 16.17 11.36 2.53
C LYS A 182 14.67 11.51 2.84
N TYR A 183 14.15 10.66 3.71
CA TYR A 183 12.68 10.51 3.92
C TYR A 183 12.28 10.47 5.38
N HIS A 184 13.22 10.55 6.32
CA HIS A 184 12.99 10.45 7.78
C HIS A 184 12.18 9.19 8.17
N GLN A 185 12.51 8.06 7.51
CA GLN A 185 11.80 6.79 7.69
C GLN A 185 12.19 6.06 8.97
N VAL A 186 11.19 5.46 9.56
CA VAL A 186 11.29 4.53 10.70
C VAL A 186 10.64 3.22 10.28
N VAL A 187 11.17 2.11 10.73
CA VAL A 187 10.55 0.81 10.54
C VAL A 187 10.03 0.28 11.87
N LEU A 188 8.77 -0.13 11.89
CA LEU A 188 8.15 -0.85 12.98
C LEU A 188 7.89 -2.28 12.51
N ILE A 189 8.32 -3.26 13.30
CA ILE A 189 7.94 -4.66 13.15
C ILE A 189 6.95 -4.95 14.27
N MET A 190 5.70 -5.24 13.89
CA MET A 190 4.58 -5.32 14.82
C MET A 190 3.81 -6.61 14.62
N ARG A 191 3.40 -7.23 15.72
CA ARG A 191 2.49 -8.38 15.71
C ARG A 191 1.06 -7.90 15.93
N ARG A 192 0.14 -8.34 15.09
CA ARG A 192 -1.27 -8.06 15.31
C ARG A 192 -1.79 -8.87 16.48
N ASP A 193 -2.25 -8.21 17.52
CA ASP A 193 -2.85 -8.80 18.70
C ASP A 193 -4.19 -8.13 19.00
N LEU A 194 -5.28 -8.88 18.83
CA LEU A 194 -6.64 -8.39 19.08
C LEU A 194 -7.12 -8.67 20.51
N VAL A 195 -6.40 -9.49 21.26
CA VAL A 195 -6.81 -9.91 22.60
C VAL A 195 -6.08 -9.10 23.67
N HIS A 196 -4.79 -8.90 23.49
CA HIS A 196 -3.94 -8.20 24.44
C HIS A 196 -3.04 -7.17 23.73
N PRO A 197 -3.60 -6.15 23.07
CA PRO A 197 -2.78 -5.13 22.46
C PRO A 197 -2.03 -4.39 23.57
N SER A 198 -0.74 -4.66 23.68
CA SER A 198 0.08 -4.18 24.80
C SER A 198 1.17 -3.20 24.41
N SER A 199 0.96 -2.41 23.38
CA SER A 199 1.95 -1.37 23.08
C SER A 199 1.94 -0.29 24.17
N LYS A 200 2.90 -0.37 25.08
CA LYS A 200 3.18 0.69 26.07
C LYS A 200 3.95 1.86 25.45
N VAL A 201 4.32 1.76 24.18
CA VAL A 201 5.14 2.76 23.48
C VAL A 201 4.30 3.99 23.17
N LEU A 202 4.73 5.13 23.63
CA LEU A 202 4.16 6.42 23.27
C LEU A 202 4.73 6.86 21.91
N LEU A 203 4.08 6.48 20.81
CA LEU A 203 4.55 6.76 19.45
C LEU A 203 4.69 8.26 19.16
N SER A 204 3.81 9.09 19.73
CA SER A 204 3.82 10.54 19.48
C SER A 204 5.15 11.22 19.83
N LYS A 205 5.93 10.70 20.78
CA LYS A 205 7.25 11.24 21.10
C LYS A 205 8.22 11.17 19.92
N TYR A 206 8.12 10.14 19.08
CA TYR A 206 8.97 9.94 17.92
C TYR A 206 8.60 10.84 16.72
N SER A 207 7.62 11.73 16.87
CA SER A 207 7.45 12.85 15.95
C SER A 207 8.57 13.90 16.11
N ASP A 208 9.28 13.92 17.25
CA ASP A 208 10.45 14.73 17.51
C ASP A 208 11.71 14.08 16.94
N GLU A 209 12.54 14.87 16.26
CA GLU A 209 13.79 14.43 15.63
C GLU A 209 14.78 13.85 16.64
N ASN A 210 14.91 14.50 17.81
CA ASN A 210 15.86 14.09 18.83
C ASN A 210 15.45 12.75 19.46
N GLU A 211 14.14 12.49 19.58
CA GLU A 211 13.66 11.21 20.09
C GLU A 211 13.86 10.08 19.06
N VAL A 212 13.66 10.35 17.77
CA VAL A 212 13.94 9.35 16.71
C VAL A 212 15.43 9.02 16.65
N LYS A 213 16.31 10.00 16.82
CA LYS A 213 17.76 9.76 16.84
C LYS A 213 18.22 8.84 17.98
N LYS A 214 17.43 8.68 19.03
CA LYS A 214 17.68 7.71 20.11
C LYS A 214 17.27 6.27 19.75
N LEU A 215 16.48 6.09 18.68
CA LEU A 215 16.16 4.75 18.20
C LEU A 215 17.42 4.06 17.68
N PRO A 216 17.57 2.75 17.93
CA PRO A 216 18.64 1.98 17.33
C PRO A 216 18.54 1.99 15.80
N TYR A 217 19.68 1.90 15.15
CA TYR A 217 19.73 1.56 13.73
C TYR A 217 19.22 0.15 13.53
N LEU A 218 18.59 -0.08 12.37
CA LEU A 218 18.22 -1.43 11.95
C LEU A 218 19.52 -2.26 11.81
N PRO A 219 19.72 -3.29 12.65
CA PRO A 219 20.97 -4.04 12.69
C PRO A 219 21.11 -4.97 11.49
N GLU A 220 22.35 -5.26 11.10
CA GLU A 220 22.66 -6.15 9.97
C GLU A 220 22.38 -7.63 10.28
N THR A 221 22.49 -7.99 11.54
CA THR A 221 22.30 -9.36 12.02
C THR A 221 21.41 -9.37 13.24
N CYS A 222 20.79 -10.51 13.50
CA CYS A 222 20.02 -10.78 14.72
C CYS A 222 20.29 -12.22 15.16
N PRO A 223 20.59 -12.49 16.42
CA PRO A 223 20.68 -13.85 16.96
C PRO A 223 19.41 -14.64 16.63
N GLU A 224 19.53 -15.92 16.32
CA GLU A 224 18.39 -16.71 15.85
C GLU A 224 17.27 -16.76 16.87
N GLU A 225 17.60 -16.87 18.14
CA GLU A 225 16.69 -16.91 19.26
C GLU A 225 15.91 -15.60 19.51
N GLU A 226 16.43 -14.49 18.99
CA GLU A 226 15.81 -13.17 19.10
C GLU A 226 15.00 -12.79 17.87
N ARG A 227 15.03 -13.60 16.80
CA ARG A 227 14.30 -13.30 15.57
C ARG A 227 12.80 -13.39 15.80
N ILE A 228 12.08 -12.50 15.14
CA ILE A 228 10.62 -12.44 15.17
C ILE A 228 10.07 -13.56 14.29
N HIS A 229 9.31 -14.48 14.88
CA HIS A 229 8.70 -15.58 14.13
C HIS A 229 7.53 -15.10 13.28
N VAL A 230 7.58 -15.40 12.00
CA VAL A 230 6.49 -15.29 11.03
C VAL A 230 5.94 -16.70 10.84
N THR A 231 4.82 -16.98 11.44
CA THR A 231 4.20 -18.31 11.45
C THR A 231 3.12 -18.42 10.38
N ALA A 232 2.88 -19.62 9.88
CA ALA A 232 1.77 -19.90 8.98
C ALA A 232 0.43 -19.93 9.72
N ALA A 233 -0.66 -19.59 9.03
CA ALA A 233 -1.99 -19.84 9.54
C ALA A 233 -2.30 -21.34 9.50
N THR A 234 -2.97 -21.85 10.54
CA THR A 234 -3.38 -23.27 10.60
C THR A 234 -4.43 -23.66 9.55
N THR A 235 -5.11 -22.69 8.95
CA THR A 235 -6.10 -22.88 7.91
C THR A 235 -5.94 -21.83 6.82
N LEU A 236 -6.12 -22.23 5.55
CA LEU A 236 -6.11 -21.30 4.43
C LEU A 236 -7.23 -20.26 4.58
N ARG A 237 -6.84 -18.98 4.70
CA ARG A 237 -7.75 -17.86 4.88
C ARG A 237 -7.88 -16.97 3.66
N LEU A 238 -6.89 -16.98 2.76
CA LEU A 238 -6.93 -16.19 1.54
C LEU A 238 -7.79 -16.89 0.49
N LYS A 239 -9.08 -16.53 0.44
CA LYS A 239 -10.06 -17.04 -0.52
C LYS A 239 -10.27 -16.10 -1.70
N GLU A 240 -9.96 -14.81 -1.51
CA GLU A 240 -10.24 -13.77 -2.48
C GLU A 240 -9.11 -12.75 -2.49
N PHE A 241 -8.54 -12.52 -3.68
CA PHE A 241 -7.60 -11.44 -3.96
C PHE A 241 -7.87 -10.97 -5.40
N LYS A 242 -8.65 -9.90 -5.54
CA LYS A 242 -9.11 -9.42 -6.84
C LYS A 242 -9.41 -7.92 -6.85
N LEU A 243 -9.49 -7.33 -8.04
CA LEU A 243 -10.00 -5.97 -8.21
C LEU A 243 -11.52 -5.99 -8.35
N ILE A 244 -12.17 -5.02 -7.75
CA ILE A 244 -13.57 -4.69 -8.01
C ILE A 244 -13.54 -3.80 -9.25
N LYS A 245 -13.71 -4.38 -10.44
CA LYS A 245 -14.00 -3.60 -11.63
C LYS A 245 -15.49 -3.28 -11.64
N VAL A 246 -15.85 -2.05 -11.35
CA VAL A 246 -17.18 -1.55 -11.66
C VAL A 246 -17.21 -1.41 -13.18
N ASP A 247 -17.86 -2.35 -13.86
CA ASP A 247 -18.23 -2.16 -15.26
C ASP A 247 -19.25 -1.03 -15.30
N THR A 248 -18.76 0.18 -15.55
CA THR A 248 -19.61 1.38 -15.56
C THR A 248 -20.75 1.24 -16.56
N VAL A 249 -20.55 0.58 -17.70
CA VAL A 249 -21.58 0.34 -18.70
C VAL A 249 -22.67 -0.58 -18.14
N ARG A 250 -22.30 -1.67 -17.45
CA ARG A 250 -23.27 -2.56 -16.78
C ARG A 250 -23.93 -1.90 -15.58
N ALA A 251 -23.20 -1.09 -14.82
CA ALA A 251 -23.77 -0.33 -13.70
C ALA A 251 -24.81 0.68 -14.19
N TYR A 252 -24.52 1.43 -15.27
CA TYR A 252 -25.48 2.31 -15.91
C TYR A 252 -26.65 1.53 -16.50
N ALA A 253 -26.43 0.44 -17.20
CA ALA A 253 -27.50 -0.42 -17.74
C ALA A 253 -28.40 -0.97 -16.64
N ALA A 254 -27.84 -1.39 -15.51
CA ALA A 254 -28.61 -1.86 -14.35
C ALA A 254 -29.41 -0.73 -13.68
N LEU A 255 -28.86 0.48 -13.57
CA LEU A 255 -29.56 1.66 -13.09
C LEU A 255 -30.75 2.01 -13.99
N PHE A 256 -30.55 2.06 -15.32
CA PHE A 256 -31.64 2.31 -16.27
C PHE A 256 -32.69 1.21 -16.29
N ALA A 257 -32.29 -0.07 -16.11
CA ALA A 257 -33.27 -1.17 -16.00
C ALA A 257 -34.10 -1.09 -14.72
N HIS A 258 -33.49 -0.67 -13.60
CA HIS A 258 -34.17 -0.48 -12.33
C HIS A 258 -35.13 0.73 -12.37
N GLU A 259 -34.74 1.78 -13.09
CA GLU A 259 -35.52 3.00 -13.26
C GLU A 259 -36.84 2.72 -14.00
N LYS A 260 -36.81 1.91 -15.08
CA LYS A 260 -38.00 1.47 -15.81
C LYS A 260 -39.00 0.68 -14.94
N ASN A 261 -38.51 0.00 -13.89
CA ASN A 261 -39.33 -0.83 -13.01
C ASN A 261 -39.79 -0.10 -11.74
N SER A 262 -39.20 1.04 -11.39
CA SER A 262 -39.46 1.76 -10.13
C SER A 262 -40.34 2.98 -10.25
N GLY A 263 -40.79 3.35 -11.46
CA GLY A 263 -41.69 4.49 -11.68
C GLY A 263 -41.06 5.87 -11.41
N VAL A 264 -39.74 5.95 -11.31
CA VAL A 264 -39.01 7.20 -11.08
C VAL A 264 -38.63 7.85 -12.43
N GLU A 265 -39.62 7.96 -13.32
CA GLU A 265 -39.44 8.53 -14.68
C GLU A 265 -39.25 10.07 -14.68
N GLY A 266 -38.68 10.66 -13.70
CA GLY A 266 -38.54 12.11 -13.63
C GLY A 266 -37.23 12.65 -13.12
N LEU A 267 -36.31 11.78 -12.66
CA LEU A 267 -35.07 12.23 -12.02
C LEU A 267 -33.86 12.38 -12.97
N PHE A 268 -33.96 11.88 -14.17
CA PHE A 268 -32.88 12.02 -15.15
C PHE A 268 -33.37 12.77 -16.39
N VAL A 269 -32.70 13.84 -16.75
CA VAL A 269 -32.94 14.61 -17.97
C VAL A 269 -32.81 13.66 -19.17
N LYS A 270 -33.86 13.49 -19.97
CA LYS A 270 -33.79 12.75 -21.23
C LYS A 270 -32.61 13.30 -22.04
N PRO A 271 -31.76 12.42 -22.62
CA PRO A 271 -30.72 12.91 -23.54
C PRO A 271 -31.40 13.70 -24.64
N TYR A 272 -30.92 14.92 -24.85
CA TYR A 272 -31.39 15.78 -25.92
C TYR A 272 -31.13 15.11 -27.27
N GLU A 273 -32.19 14.77 -28.01
CA GLU A 273 -32.09 14.26 -29.38
C GLU A 273 -31.71 15.40 -30.32
N GLU A 274 -30.44 15.66 -30.45
CA GLU A 274 -29.95 16.52 -31.53
C GLU A 274 -29.87 15.76 -32.82
N LYS A 275 -30.82 16.08 -33.74
CA LYS A 275 -30.75 15.69 -35.16
C LYS A 275 -29.74 16.56 -35.91
N GLN A 276 -28.49 16.53 -35.55
CA GLN A 276 -27.40 17.02 -36.35
C GLN A 276 -26.16 16.17 -36.17
N SER A 277 -25.54 15.77 -37.28
CA SER A 277 -24.32 14.96 -37.29
C SER A 277 -23.14 15.79 -36.72
N ILE A 278 -23.01 15.70 -35.40
CA ILE A 278 -21.80 16.19 -34.71
C ILE A 278 -20.80 15.05 -34.76
N THR A 279 -19.62 15.33 -35.33
CA THR A 279 -18.46 14.47 -35.25
C THR A 279 -18.13 14.34 -33.77
N VAL A 280 -18.46 13.20 -33.18
CA VAL A 280 -18.20 12.94 -31.76
C VAL A 280 -16.70 13.05 -31.55
N PRO A 281 -16.20 13.95 -30.69
CA PRO A 281 -14.80 13.97 -30.31
C PRO A 281 -14.43 12.57 -29.78
N LYS A 282 -13.27 12.04 -30.22
CA LYS A 282 -12.77 10.78 -29.64
C LYS A 282 -12.83 10.88 -28.14
N MET A 283 -13.50 9.90 -27.51
CA MET A 283 -13.55 9.83 -26.06
C MET A 283 -12.12 9.95 -25.52
N PRO A 284 -11.89 10.83 -24.55
CA PRO A 284 -10.60 10.89 -23.87
C PRO A 284 -10.25 9.50 -23.34
N SER A 285 -8.99 9.11 -23.41
CA SER A 285 -8.54 7.88 -22.79
C SER A 285 -8.87 7.91 -21.28
N SER A 286 -9.02 6.76 -20.66
CA SER A 286 -9.24 6.66 -19.20
C SER A 286 -8.23 7.51 -18.41
N ASP A 287 -7.01 7.62 -18.91
CA ASP A 287 -5.93 8.42 -18.32
C ASP A 287 -6.18 9.93 -18.45
N SER A 288 -6.79 10.36 -19.56
CA SER A 288 -7.17 11.77 -19.78
C SER A 288 -8.34 12.18 -18.89
N ILE A 289 -9.30 11.28 -18.65
CA ILE A 289 -10.43 11.52 -17.73
C ILE A 289 -9.90 11.63 -16.29
N TYR A 290 -8.94 10.77 -15.91
CA TYR A 290 -8.31 10.80 -14.60
C TYR A 290 -7.52 12.10 -14.37
N MET A 291 -6.81 12.57 -15.39
CA MET A 291 -6.08 13.85 -15.35
C MET A 291 -7.01 15.05 -15.27
N MET A 292 -8.15 15.01 -15.95
CA MET A 292 -9.18 16.08 -15.87
C MET A 292 -9.82 16.13 -14.48
N MET A 293 -10.10 14.98 -13.86
CA MET A 293 -10.65 14.91 -12.51
C MET A 293 -9.62 15.30 -11.44
N ALA A 294 -8.35 14.92 -11.64
CA ALA A 294 -7.26 15.30 -10.74
C ALA A 294 -6.83 16.76 -10.88
N GLY A 295 -7.04 17.36 -12.05
CA GLY A 295 -6.68 18.75 -12.36
C GLY A 295 -7.72 19.82 -11.98
N GLY A 296 -8.88 19.41 -11.41
CA GLY A 296 -9.92 20.36 -10.96
C GLY A 296 -10.61 21.15 -12.09
N VAL A 297 -10.52 20.71 -13.36
CA VAL A 297 -11.19 21.34 -14.49
C VAL A 297 -12.62 20.82 -14.59
N GLY A 298 -13.49 21.33 -13.74
CA GLY A 298 -14.91 20.94 -13.70
C GLY A 298 -15.75 21.86 -12.79
N GLY A 299 -15.23 22.99 -12.41
CA GLY A 299 -15.94 23.97 -11.61
C GLY A 299 -16.08 25.29 -12.34
N GLY A 300 -17.18 25.49 -13.02
CA GLY A 300 -17.50 26.80 -13.58
C GLY A 300 -18.56 26.76 -14.68
N ILE A 301 -19.72 26.85 -14.33
CA ILE A 301 -20.87 27.78 -14.55
C ILE A 301 -22.09 27.08 -14.02
#